data_6a856a0f649a5dbe4841eec8c0682731
#
_entry.id   6a856a0f649a5dbe4841eec8c0682731
#
_cell.length_a   1.000
_cell.length_b   1.000
_cell.length_c   1.000
_cell.angle_alpha   90.00
_cell.angle_beta   90.00
_cell.angle_gamma   90.00
#
_symmetry.space_group_name_H-M   'P 1'
#
loop_
_entity.id
_entity.type
_entity.pdbx_description
1 polymer ?
#
loop_
_entity_poly.entity_id
_entity_poly.type
_entity_poly.pdbx_seq_one_letter_code
_entity_poly.pdbx_strand_id
1 'polypeptide(L)'
;MDAPTFKAQLGASASGAQLLQLTGAPSCGVDFYDIAFWTVGSAGETTESSAALMVPTGAPPLCSGPRPILLYAHSTQTDKSANMADLTNPANTEGALVAAMFAAQGYIVLAPNYAGYDISTLGYHPFLYATQQSGEMIDALAAARTALPTTFASTTSDNGKLFITGYSEGGFVAMATQRALQLAGKTVTAAGPMSGPYALEAFGDAVFGGSVNVDGTIFEPLLTTSYQHAYQNIYTATTDVYSATYAAGIDTLLPSNTPITTLLAANKLPQTALFQCTAVAPATCPFGFGNPYLINLSYQTSYLQDAAGNPDGALSNPPTAGAPLAARTPTQPLRKAFYLNDMRNGGWVPNAPTLMCGGAQDPTVYFSVNTGTMAAHWGVLPLPPGLINVLDLNGAPAGSFALVQGAFQQSQAQQLAYYESAAGGSLSPLAAQMLIAQNYHESVAPFCTLAVRYFFANF
;
A
#
# COMPACT_ATOMS: atom_id res chain seq x y z
N MET A 1 27.49 -3.00 0.46
CA MET A 1 27.61 -3.12 1.96
C MET A 1 27.66 -4.60 2.31
N ASP A 2 28.66 -5.08 3.06
CA ASP A 2 28.69 -6.50 3.46
C ASP A 2 27.65 -6.82 4.57
N ALA A 3 27.36 -8.10 4.76
CA ALA A 3 26.32 -8.56 5.70
C ALA A 3 26.58 -8.14 7.17
N PRO A 4 27.82 -8.22 7.72
CA PRO A 4 28.11 -7.72 9.06
C PRO A 4 27.87 -6.21 9.21
N THR A 5 28.29 -5.40 8.23
CA THR A 5 28.10 -3.95 8.23
C THR A 5 26.60 -3.61 8.13
N PHE A 6 25.84 -4.28 7.26
CA PHE A 6 24.41 -4.07 7.14
C PHE A 6 23.67 -4.44 8.44
N LYS A 7 24.06 -5.57 9.07
CA LYS A 7 23.54 -5.97 10.40
C LYS A 7 23.81 -4.89 11.45
N ALA A 8 25.04 -4.35 11.48
CA ALA A 8 25.40 -3.31 12.44
C ALA A 8 24.61 -2.02 12.23
N GLN A 9 24.41 -1.61 10.97
CA GLN A 9 23.60 -0.44 10.62
C GLN A 9 22.14 -0.62 11.06
N LEU A 10 21.52 -1.74 10.77
CA LEU A 10 20.16 -2.04 11.26
C LEU A 10 20.10 -2.02 12.79
N GLY A 11 21.04 -2.67 13.45
CA GLY A 11 21.10 -2.75 14.92
C GLY A 11 21.39 -1.43 15.63
N ALA A 12 21.74 -0.35 14.90
CA ALA A 12 22.02 0.96 15.48
C ALA A 12 20.73 1.71 15.91
N SER A 13 19.54 1.28 15.45
CA SER A 13 18.26 1.84 15.86
C SER A 13 17.38 0.80 16.57
N ALA A 14 16.45 1.27 17.41
CA ALA A 14 15.51 0.37 18.10
C ALA A 14 14.61 -0.38 17.11
N SER A 15 14.10 0.29 16.08
CA SER A 15 13.27 -0.31 15.02
C SER A 15 14.05 -1.32 14.19
N GLY A 16 15.29 -1.00 13.82
CA GLY A 16 16.16 -1.93 13.10
C GLY A 16 16.57 -3.14 13.93
N ALA A 17 16.77 -2.99 15.26
CA ALA A 17 17.01 -4.11 16.16
C ALA A 17 15.79 -5.04 16.25
N GLN A 18 14.58 -4.49 16.31
CA GLN A 18 13.34 -5.27 16.23
C GLN A 18 13.19 -5.98 14.88
N LEU A 19 13.53 -5.29 13.80
CA LEU A 19 13.54 -5.88 12.48
C LEU A 19 14.48 -7.08 12.40
N LEU A 20 15.69 -6.99 12.93
CA LEU A 20 16.64 -8.11 13.00
C LEU A 20 16.12 -9.31 13.81
N GLN A 21 15.34 -9.07 14.86
CA GLN A 21 14.68 -10.14 15.61
C GLN A 21 13.64 -10.88 14.75
N LEU A 22 12.92 -10.14 13.92
CA LEU A 22 11.88 -10.68 13.04
C LEU A 22 12.47 -11.39 11.80
N THR A 23 13.46 -10.76 11.14
CA THR A 23 14.02 -11.25 9.87
C THR A 23 15.09 -12.33 10.04
N GLY A 24 15.72 -12.38 11.18
CA GLY A 24 17.01 -13.02 11.40
C GLY A 24 18.19 -12.15 10.90
N ALA A 25 19.42 -12.65 11.11
CA ALA A 25 20.60 -11.96 10.63
C ALA A 25 20.67 -11.95 9.09
N PRO A 26 21.17 -10.86 8.47
CA PRO A 26 21.49 -10.84 7.05
C PRO A 26 22.40 -12.00 6.65
N SER A 27 22.00 -12.75 5.62
CA SER A 27 22.81 -13.84 5.05
C SER A 27 23.74 -13.32 3.95
N CYS A 28 23.34 -12.26 3.27
CA CYS A 28 24.07 -11.60 2.17
C CYS A 28 24.39 -10.17 2.51
N GLY A 29 25.47 -9.63 1.94
CA GLY A 29 25.64 -8.21 1.76
C GLY A 29 24.64 -7.69 0.73
N VAL A 30 24.49 -6.38 0.63
CA VAL A 30 23.59 -5.74 -0.32
C VAL A 30 24.29 -4.52 -0.94
N ASP A 31 24.30 -4.45 -2.26
CA ASP A 31 24.67 -3.24 -3.00
C ASP A 31 23.38 -2.50 -3.38
N PHE A 32 23.36 -1.20 -3.09
CA PHE A 32 22.23 -0.32 -3.33
C PHE A 32 22.54 0.59 -4.51
N TYR A 33 21.63 0.61 -5.46
CA TYR A 33 21.69 1.50 -6.62
C TYR A 33 20.37 2.26 -6.71
N ASP A 34 20.46 3.51 -7.09
CA ASP A 34 19.34 4.32 -7.51
C ASP A 34 19.37 4.39 -9.03
N ILE A 35 18.37 3.79 -9.68
CA ILE A 35 18.28 3.74 -11.14
C ILE A 35 17.17 4.67 -11.63
N ALA A 36 17.48 5.49 -12.64
CA ALA A 36 16.50 6.34 -13.31
C ALA A 36 15.92 5.65 -14.56
N PHE A 37 14.65 5.87 -14.83
CA PHE A 37 13.97 5.37 -16.01
C PHE A 37 12.84 6.31 -16.45
N TRP A 38 12.41 6.16 -17.70
CA TRP A 38 11.27 6.90 -18.24
C TRP A 38 9.97 6.13 -18.02
N THR A 39 8.93 6.86 -17.66
CA THR A 39 7.56 6.38 -17.51
C THR A 39 6.58 7.49 -17.89
N VAL A 40 5.30 7.30 -17.56
CA VAL A 40 4.24 8.30 -17.84
C VAL A 40 3.46 8.63 -16.58
N GLY A 41 2.85 9.81 -16.53
CA GLY A 41 1.88 10.20 -15.52
C GLY A 41 0.47 9.72 -15.85
N SER A 42 -0.53 10.10 -15.02
CA SER A 42 -1.93 9.68 -15.19
C SER A 42 -2.57 10.18 -16.47
N ALA A 43 -2.17 11.36 -16.98
CA ALA A 43 -2.66 11.92 -18.24
C ALA A 43 -1.82 11.49 -19.46
N GLY A 44 -0.85 10.60 -19.28
CA GLY A 44 0.06 10.13 -20.33
C GLY A 44 1.25 11.06 -20.56
N GLU A 45 1.49 12.06 -19.73
CA GLU A 45 2.66 12.93 -19.78
C GLU A 45 3.93 12.17 -19.44
N THR A 46 4.97 12.32 -20.25
CA THR A 46 6.27 11.68 -20.06
C THR A 46 6.96 12.27 -18.82
N THR A 47 7.46 11.40 -17.95
CA THR A 47 8.24 11.79 -16.77
C THR A 47 9.38 10.83 -16.51
N GLU A 48 10.43 11.30 -15.86
CA GLU A 48 11.40 10.43 -15.21
C GLU A 48 10.83 9.89 -13.89
N SER A 49 11.24 8.68 -13.54
CA SER A 49 11.07 8.09 -12.22
C SER A 49 12.36 7.38 -11.84
N SER A 50 12.48 7.03 -10.56
CA SER A 50 13.62 6.30 -10.04
C SER A 50 13.19 5.04 -9.31
N ALA A 51 14.13 4.14 -9.07
CA ALA A 51 13.91 2.93 -8.29
C ALA A 51 15.14 2.52 -7.50
N ALA A 52 14.93 2.04 -6.29
CA ALA A 52 15.95 1.29 -5.58
C ALA A 52 16.16 -0.06 -6.25
N LEU A 53 17.39 -0.34 -6.69
CA LEU A 53 17.81 -1.67 -7.09
C LEU A 53 18.82 -2.19 -6.05
N MET A 54 18.39 -3.20 -5.28
CA MET A 54 19.16 -3.79 -4.20
C MET A 54 19.65 -5.17 -4.65
N VAL A 55 20.95 -5.32 -4.81
CA VAL A 55 21.58 -6.51 -5.36
C VAL A 55 22.29 -7.28 -4.24
N PRO A 56 21.94 -8.56 -3.99
CA PRO A 56 22.63 -9.37 -3.00
C PRO A 56 24.09 -9.63 -3.43
N THR A 57 25.01 -9.57 -2.45
CA THR A 57 26.43 -9.80 -2.64
C THR A 57 26.99 -10.78 -1.63
N GLY A 58 27.97 -11.58 -2.04
CA GLY A 58 28.62 -12.57 -1.16
C GLY A 58 28.79 -13.93 -1.82
N ALA A 59 28.85 -14.97 -1.00
CA ALA A 59 29.13 -16.33 -1.48
C ALA A 59 27.97 -16.95 -2.26
N PRO A 60 28.24 -17.63 -3.39
CA PRO A 60 27.25 -18.43 -4.08
C PRO A 60 26.83 -19.66 -3.25
N PRO A 61 25.66 -20.27 -3.51
CA PRO A 61 24.66 -19.85 -4.51
C PRO A 61 23.65 -18.82 -3.97
N LEU A 62 23.66 -18.49 -2.69
CA LEU A 62 22.63 -17.67 -2.05
C LEU A 62 22.80 -16.18 -2.37
N CYS A 63 24.04 -15.68 -2.32
CA CYS A 63 24.30 -14.23 -2.36
C CYS A 63 24.87 -13.75 -3.69
N SER A 64 25.11 -14.64 -4.65
CA SER A 64 25.59 -14.32 -5.99
C SER A 64 25.18 -15.41 -7.00
N GLY A 65 25.42 -15.18 -8.30
CA GLY A 65 24.95 -16.01 -9.37
C GLY A 65 23.51 -15.69 -9.79
N PRO A 66 22.77 -16.65 -10.41
CA PRO A 66 21.38 -16.43 -10.83
C PRO A 66 20.43 -16.29 -9.63
N ARG A 67 19.80 -15.13 -9.46
CA ARG A 67 18.92 -14.81 -8.34
C ARG A 67 17.53 -14.40 -8.82
N PRO A 68 16.46 -14.68 -8.03
CA PRO A 68 15.13 -14.20 -8.38
C PRO A 68 15.01 -12.67 -8.20
N ILE A 69 14.20 -12.04 -9.04
CA ILE A 69 13.80 -10.65 -8.86
C ILE A 69 12.55 -10.58 -7.99
N LEU A 70 12.58 -9.72 -6.97
CA LEU A 70 11.42 -9.23 -6.27
C LEU A 70 11.10 -7.82 -6.74
N LEU A 71 9.95 -7.64 -7.36
CA LEU A 71 9.40 -6.33 -7.69
C LEU A 71 8.53 -5.89 -6.50
N TYR A 72 8.96 -4.85 -5.81
CA TYR A 72 8.34 -4.35 -4.59
C TYR A 72 7.65 -3.00 -4.84
N ALA A 73 6.38 -2.92 -4.51
CA ALA A 73 5.58 -1.71 -4.54
C ALA A 73 5.47 -1.13 -3.11
N HIS A 74 5.98 0.09 -2.89
CA HIS A 74 6.00 0.69 -1.55
C HIS A 74 4.64 1.26 -1.14
N SER A 75 4.47 1.51 0.15
CA SER A 75 3.30 2.13 0.75
C SER A 75 3.21 3.63 0.42
N THR A 76 2.05 4.23 0.73
CA THR A 76 1.79 5.65 0.46
C THR A 76 2.82 6.55 1.14
N GLN A 77 3.40 7.45 0.37
CA GLN A 77 4.28 8.50 0.83
C GLN A 77 3.63 9.87 0.67
N THR A 78 3.98 10.80 1.56
CA THR A 78 3.56 12.20 1.46
C THR A 78 4.73 13.14 1.22
N ASP A 79 5.95 12.69 1.47
CA ASP A 79 7.18 13.42 1.23
C ASP A 79 7.62 13.26 -0.23
N LYS A 80 7.69 14.37 -0.97
CA LYS A 80 8.09 14.37 -2.37
C LYS A 80 9.52 13.85 -2.59
N SER A 81 10.39 13.96 -1.60
CA SER A 81 11.77 13.46 -1.66
C SER A 81 11.92 11.98 -1.27
N ALA A 82 10.81 11.25 -1.06
CA ALA A 82 10.86 9.84 -0.70
C ALA A 82 11.64 9.03 -1.74
N ASN A 83 12.64 8.26 -1.27
CA ASN A 83 13.51 7.43 -2.09
C ASN A 83 13.83 6.13 -1.37
N MET A 84 13.41 5.01 -1.93
CA MET A 84 13.60 3.66 -1.37
C MET A 84 15.07 3.23 -1.32
N ALA A 85 15.95 3.85 -2.11
CA ALA A 85 17.39 3.57 -2.12
C ALA A 85 18.14 4.29 -0.99
N ASP A 86 17.59 5.37 -0.44
CA ASP A 86 18.25 6.17 0.60
C ASP A 86 18.03 5.57 2.01
N LEU A 87 18.86 4.60 2.37
CA LEU A 87 18.87 4.04 3.73
C LEU A 87 19.58 4.94 4.77
N THR A 88 20.10 6.09 4.37
CA THR A 88 20.65 7.08 5.32
C THR A 88 19.54 7.94 5.91
N ASN A 89 18.40 8.03 5.25
CA ASN A 89 17.21 8.66 5.76
C ASN A 89 16.52 7.74 6.80
N PRO A 90 16.49 8.11 8.09
CA PRO A 90 15.87 7.28 9.13
C PRO A 90 14.35 7.13 8.97
N ALA A 91 13.71 7.97 8.17
CA ALA A 91 12.29 7.84 7.83
C ALA A 91 12.03 6.75 6.78
N ASN A 92 13.04 6.32 6.01
CA ASN A 92 12.92 5.23 5.05
C ASN A 92 12.96 3.85 5.74
N THR A 93 12.02 3.62 6.65
CA THR A 93 11.91 2.35 7.38
C THR A 93 11.49 1.20 6.48
N GLU A 94 10.69 1.47 5.46
CA GLU A 94 10.21 0.47 4.51
C GLU A 94 11.33 -0.02 3.58
N GLY A 95 12.21 0.87 3.09
CA GLY A 95 13.40 0.48 2.34
C GLY A 95 14.32 -0.44 3.16
N ALA A 96 14.53 -0.12 4.45
CA ALA A 96 15.29 -0.97 5.36
C ALA A 96 14.63 -2.33 5.61
N LEU A 97 13.29 -2.36 5.77
CA LEU A 97 12.50 -3.58 5.91
C LEU A 97 12.69 -4.50 4.71
N VAL A 98 12.50 -3.97 3.51
CA VAL A 98 12.57 -4.75 2.26
C VAL A 98 13.99 -5.26 1.99
N ALA A 99 15.01 -4.41 2.24
CA ALA A 99 16.41 -4.81 2.16
C ALA A 99 16.73 -5.99 3.10
N ALA A 100 16.29 -5.93 4.36
CA ALA A 100 16.54 -6.97 5.35
C ALA A 100 15.73 -8.25 5.07
N MET A 101 14.46 -8.11 4.66
CA MET A 101 13.57 -9.22 4.41
C MET A 101 13.91 -10.00 3.14
N PHE A 102 14.40 -9.33 2.10
CA PHE A 102 14.57 -9.96 0.79
C PHE A 102 15.99 -9.81 0.22
N ALA A 103 16.54 -8.61 0.08
CA ALA A 103 17.86 -8.44 -0.55
C ALA A 103 18.96 -9.15 0.24
N ALA A 104 18.99 -8.96 1.56
CA ALA A 104 19.92 -9.63 2.46
C ALA A 104 19.67 -11.15 2.61
N GLN A 105 18.61 -11.65 2.00
CA GLN A 105 18.25 -13.06 1.92
C GLN A 105 18.37 -13.63 0.50
N GLY A 106 19.00 -12.88 -0.41
CA GLY A 106 19.39 -13.38 -1.72
C GLY A 106 18.41 -13.10 -2.86
N TYR A 107 17.46 -12.18 -2.72
CA TYR A 107 16.66 -11.66 -3.82
C TYR A 107 17.32 -10.43 -4.42
N ILE A 108 17.23 -10.26 -5.74
CA ILE A 108 17.40 -8.94 -6.36
C ILE A 108 16.11 -8.18 -6.10
N VAL A 109 16.16 -7.08 -5.35
CA VAL A 109 14.97 -6.28 -5.06
C VAL A 109 14.96 -5.06 -5.96
N LEU A 110 13.82 -4.82 -6.58
CA LEU A 110 13.54 -3.61 -7.35
C LEU A 110 12.31 -2.93 -6.74
N ALA A 111 12.49 -1.71 -6.23
CA ALA A 111 11.44 -0.92 -5.59
C ALA A 111 11.38 0.47 -6.24
N PRO A 112 10.47 0.70 -7.23
CA PRO A 112 10.24 2.02 -7.80
C PRO A 112 9.76 3.02 -6.77
N ASN A 113 10.20 4.28 -6.91
CA ASN A 113 9.83 5.39 -6.02
C ASN A 113 8.49 6.03 -6.41
N TYR A 114 7.90 5.64 -7.51
CA TYR A 114 6.72 6.14 -8.20
C TYR A 114 6.88 7.55 -8.80
N ALA A 115 6.17 7.77 -9.90
CA ALA A 115 6.02 9.08 -10.52
C ALA A 115 5.39 10.07 -9.53
N GLY A 116 5.96 11.27 -9.47
CA GLY A 116 5.58 12.30 -8.49
C GLY A 116 6.53 12.40 -7.30
N TYR A 117 7.44 11.42 -7.11
CA TYR A 117 8.44 11.42 -6.04
C TYR A 117 9.86 11.53 -6.59
N ASP A 118 10.82 11.79 -5.70
CA ASP A 118 12.25 11.85 -5.95
C ASP A 118 12.60 12.72 -7.17
N ILE A 119 13.15 12.14 -8.24
CA ILE A 119 13.54 12.86 -9.46
C ILE A 119 12.37 13.22 -10.38
N SER A 120 11.18 12.72 -10.12
CA SER A 120 10.01 12.97 -10.98
C SER A 120 9.63 14.45 -11.01
N THR A 121 9.39 14.95 -12.22
CA THR A 121 8.97 16.34 -12.45
C THR A 121 7.47 16.56 -12.32
N LEU A 122 6.68 15.48 -12.10
CA LEU A 122 5.24 15.60 -11.89
C LEU A 122 4.94 16.37 -10.60
N GLY A 123 3.92 17.24 -10.66
CA GLY A 123 3.40 17.98 -9.52
C GLY A 123 2.46 17.18 -8.63
N TYR A 124 2.19 15.92 -8.97
CA TYR A 124 1.26 15.01 -8.29
C TYR A 124 1.78 13.57 -8.39
N HIS A 125 1.20 12.69 -7.59
CA HIS A 125 1.43 11.24 -7.68
C HIS A 125 0.19 10.54 -8.27
N PRO A 126 0.33 9.60 -9.23
CA PRO A 126 -0.75 8.79 -9.80
C PRO A 126 -1.37 7.78 -8.83
N PHE A 127 -1.77 8.24 -7.64
CA PHE A 127 -2.22 7.45 -6.51
C PHE A 127 -3.40 6.55 -6.86
N LEU A 128 -3.29 5.25 -6.63
CA LEU A 128 -4.28 4.20 -6.89
C LEU A 128 -4.83 4.18 -8.33
N TYR A 129 -4.08 4.70 -9.30
CA TYR A 129 -4.41 4.57 -10.71
C TYR A 129 -3.75 3.32 -11.31
N ALA A 130 -4.50 2.23 -11.37
CA ALA A 130 -4.00 0.88 -11.67
C ALA A 130 -3.18 0.80 -12.96
N THR A 131 -3.63 1.46 -14.03
CA THR A 131 -2.96 1.41 -15.34
C THR A 131 -1.59 2.07 -15.29
N GLN A 132 -1.48 3.27 -14.70
CA GLN A 132 -0.21 3.98 -14.65
C GLN A 132 0.76 3.28 -13.70
N GLN A 133 0.34 3.01 -12.44
CA GLN A 133 1.23 2.43 -11.45
C GLN A 133 1.74 1.04 -11.86
N SER A 134 0.89 0.19 -12.46
CA SER A 134 1.36 -1.09 -12.99
C SER A 134 2.28 -0.93 -14.20
N GLY A 135 2.05 0.06 -15.05
CA GLY A 135 2.92 0.42 -16.17
C GLY A 135 4.30 0.83 -15.68
N GLU A 136 4.36 1.71 -14.70
CA GLU A 136 5.62 2.16 -14.10
C GLU A 136 6.43 1.03 -13.46
N MET A 137 5.77 0.12 -12.74
CA MET A 137 6.43 -1.09 -12.21
C MET A 137 7.06 -1.92 -13.33
N ILE A 138 6.40 -2.03 -14.48
CA ILE A 138 6.89 -2.79 -15.65
C ILE A 138 8.06 -2.04 -16.33
N ASP A 139 7.99 -0.71 -16.44
CA ASP A 139 9.05 0.13 -16.98
C ASP A 139 10.32 0.03 -16.13
N ALA A 140 10.17 0.12 -14.80
CA ALA A 140 11.28 -0.09 -13.87
C ALA A 140 11.91 -1.48 -14.01
N LEU A 141 11.08 -2.53 -14.15
CA LEU A 141 11.56 -3.91 -14.33
C LEU A 141 12.38 -4.05 -15.63
N ALA A 142 11.94 -3.40 -16.70
CA ALA A 142 12.67 -3.39 -17.97
C ALA A 142 14.01 -2.65 -17.83
N ALA A 143 14.02 -1.50 -17.16
CA ALA A 143 15.24 -0.74 -16.88
C ALA A 143 16.24 -1.55 -16.03
N ALA A 144 15.78 -2.16 -14.94
CA ALA A 144 16.62 -2.98 -14.07
C ALA A 144 17.23 -4.18 -14.82
N ARG A 145 16.46 -4.89 -15.64
CA ARG A 145 16.95 -6.01 -16.45
C ARG A 145 17.97 -5.59 -17.49
N THR A 146 17.88 -4.37 -17.98
CA THR A 146 18.89 -3.79 -18.90
C THR A 146 20.17 -3.41 -18.16
N ALA A 147 20.05 -2.85 -16.97
CA ALA A 147 21.18 -2.36 -16.19
C ALA A 147 21.99 -3.49 -15.53
N LEU A 148 21.34 -4.53 -15.00
CA LEU A 148 21.98 -5.63 -14.26
C LEU A 148 23.20 -6.24 -14.97
N PRO A 149 23.14 -6.64 -16.28
CA PRO A 149 24.25 -7.33 -16.94
C PRO A 149 25.36 -6.40 -17.41
N THR A 150 25.14 -5.08 -17.52
CA THR A 150 26.05 -4.17 -18.23
C THR A 150 26.62 -3.06 -17.35
N THR A 151 25.87 -2.58 -16.36
CA THR A 151 26.23 -1.39 -15.58
C THR A 151 26.84 -1.77 -14.24
N PHE A 152 26.40 -2.86 -13.64
CA PHE A 152 26.88 -3.31 -12.35
C PHE A 152 27.80 -4.51 -12.57
N ALA A 153 29.09 -4.34 -12.25
CA ALA A 153 30.09 -5.41 -12.29
C ALA A 153 29.77 -6.49 -11.23
N SER A 154 28.51 -6.89 -11.16
CA SER A 154 27.96 -7.84 -10.22
C SER A 154 28.11 -9.27 -10.75
N THR A 155 28.44 -10.18 -9.85
CA THR A 155 28.37 -11.62 -10.14
C THR A 155 26.95 -12.15 -10.05
N THR A 156 25.98 -11.29 -9.77
CA THR A 156 24.55 -11.62 -9.58
C THR A 156 23.77 -11.33 -10.85
N SER A 157 22.93 -12.26 -11.28
CA SER A 157 22.10 -12.14 -12.49
C SER A 157 20.65 -12.58 -12.21
N ASP A 158 19.71 -12.14 -13.07
CA ASP A 158 18.32 -12.59 -13.04
C ASP A 158 18.22 -14.07 -13.44
N ASN A 159 17.57 -14.89 -12.62
CA ASN A 159 17.32 -16.31 -12.90
C ASN A 159 15.98 -16.56 -13.64
N GLY A 160 15.24 -15.50 -14.00
CA GLY A 160 13.95 -15.56 -14.67
C GLY A 160 12.75 -15.73 -13.74
N LYS A 161 12.93 -15.98 -12.45
CA LYS A 161 11.82 -15.98 -11.47
C LYS A 161 11.48 -14.55 -11.07
N LEU A 162 10.20 -14.18 -11.21
CA LEU A 162 9.68 -12.88 -10.83
C LEU A 162 8.66 -13.03 -9.71
N PHE A 163 8.96 -12.44 -8.56
CA PHE A 163 8.04 -12.29 -7.44
C PHE A 163 7.55 -10.85 -7.37
N ILE A 164 6.28 -10.64 -6.97
CA ILE A 164 5.69 -9.31 -6.83
C ILE A 164 5.06 -9.20 -5.46
N THR A 165 5.37 -8.14 -4.73
CA THR A 165 4.71 -7.83 -3.45
C THR A 165 4.68 -6.32 -3.22
N GLY A 166 3.93 -5.91 -2.23
CA GLY A 166 3.82 -4.51 -1.81
C GLY A 166 2.82 -4.37 -0.69
N TYR A 167 2.90 -3.24 0.03
CA TYR A 167 2.11 -2.99 1.22
C TYR A 167 1.20 -1.77 1.03
N SER A 168 -0.04 -1.83 1.56
CA SER A 168 -0.99 -0.73 1.51
C SER A 168 -1.31 -0.31 0.07
N GLU A 169 -1.07 0.94 -0.35
CA GLU A 169 -1.06 1.34 -1.76
C GLU A 169 -0.27 0.35 -2.60
N GLY A 170 0.94 -0.01 -2.14
CA GLY A 170 1.78 -1.00 -2.82
C GLY A 170 1.15 -2.39 -2.92
N GLY A 171 0.28 -2.78 -2.01
CA GLY A 171 -0.52 -4.00 -2.12
C GLY A 171 -1.47 -3.94 -3.33
N PHE A 172 -2.15 -2.81 -3.52
CA PHE A 172 -2.96 -2.55 -4.72
C PHE A 172 -2.10 -2.55 -5.98
N VAL A 173 -0.97 -1.84 -5.98
CA VAL A 173 -0.05 -1.75 -7.12
C VAL A 173 0.52 -3.13 -7.47
N ALA A 174 0.87 -3.95 -6.47
CA ALA A 174 1.35 -5.31 -6.69
C ALA A 174 0.30 -6.19 -7.39
N MET A 175 -0.97 -6.11 -6.97
CA MET A 175 -2.07 -6.84 -7.60
C MET A 175 -2.36 -6.32 -9.02
N ALA A 176 -2.36 -5.00 -9.23
CA ALA A 176 -2.51 -4.39 -10.54
C ALA A 176 -1.36 -4.79 -11.50
N THR A 177 -0.12 -4.83 -11.00
CA THR A 177 1.06 -5.24 -11.77
C THR A 177 1.00 -6.73 -12.14
N GLN A 178 0.60 -7.60 -11.22
CA GLN A 178 0.37 -9.02 -11.52
C GLN A 178 -0.65 -9.18 -12.64
N ARG A 179 -1.77 -8.45 -12.56
CA ARG A 179 -2.83 -8.44 -13.59
C ARG A 179 -2.26 -7.95 -14.94
N ALA A 180 -1.56 -6.83 -14.95
CA ALA A 180 -1.00 -6.25 -16.19
C ALA A 180 0.01 -7.18 -16.86
N LEU A 181 0.94 -7.78 -16.12
CA LEU A 181 1.90 -8.75 -16.64
C LEU A 181 1.22 -10.00 -17.17
N GLN A 182 0.24 -10.56 -16.45
CA GLN A 182 -0.51 -11.72 -16.91
C GLN A 182 -1.26 -11.44 -18.22
N LEU A 183 -1.93 -10.28 -18.33
CA LEU A 183 -2.62 -9.87 -19.56
C LEU A 183 -1.65 -9.66 -20.74
N ALA A 184 -0.42 -9.25 -20.46
CA ALA A 184 0.67 -9.14 -21.44
C ALA A 184 1.36 -10.50 -21.75
N GLY A 185 0.85 -11.62 -21.22
CA GLY A 185 1.42 -12.95 -21.43
C GLY A 185 2.78 -13.17 -20.74
N LYS A 186 3.11 -12.37 -19.74
CA LYS A 186 4.34 -12.48 -18.95
C LYS A 186 4.11 -13.35 -17.72
N THR A 187 5.11 -14.15 -17.38
CA THR A 187 5.04 -15.05 -16.23
C THR A 187 5.42 -14.31 -14.94
N VAL A 188 4.56 -14.44 -13.93
CA VAL A 188 4.85 -14.12 -12.53
C VAL A 188 5.01 -15.44 -11.78
N THR A 189 6.06 -15.59 -10.98
CA THR A 189 6.31 -16.83 -10.23
C THR A 189 5.32 -16.97 -9.09
N ALA A 190 5.17 -15.93 -8.27
CA ALA A 190 4.14 -15.81 -7.24
C ALA A 190 3.96 -14.33 -6.88
N ALA A 191 2.81 -13.99 -6.29
CA ALA A 191 2.52 -12.65 -5.81
C ALA A 191 2.08 -12.65 -4.34
N GLY A 192 2.40 -11.56 -3.64
CA GLY A 192 2.07 -11.38 -2.23
C GLY A 192 1.53 -9.98 -1.93
N PRO A 193 0.38 -9.56 -2.48
CA PRO A 193 -0.20 -8.26 -2.17
C PRO A 193 -0.64 -8.20 -0.69
N MET A 194 -0.27 -7.11 0.02
CA MET A 194 -0.48 -6.99 1.46
C MET A 194 -1.30 -5.74 1.78
N SER A 195 -2.38 -5.88 2.56
CA SER A 195 -3.27 -4.82 3.07
C SER A 195 -3.62 -3.75 2.02
N GLY A 196 -3.87 -4.15 0.78
CA GLY A 196 -4.16 -3.20 -0.30
C GLY A 196 -5.67 -2.92 -0.48
N PRO A 197 -6.04 -1.72 -0.97
CA PRO A 197 -7.42 -1.35 -1.28
C PRO A 197 -7.84 -1.95 -2.64
N TYR A 198 -8.07 -3.24 -2.70
CA TYR A 198 -8.31 -3.98 -3.94
C TYR A 198 -9.73 -3.77 -4.50
N ALA A 199 -10.73 -3.75 -3.62
CA ALA A 199 -12.13 -3.53 -3.95
C ALA A 199 -12.47 -2.05 -3.76
N LEU A 200 -11.88 -1.19 -4.61
CA LEU A 200 -11.87 0.26 -4.44
C LEU A 200 -13.28 0.87 -4.37
N GLU A 201 -14.22 0.38 -5.17
CA GLU A 201 -15.60 0.90 -5.15
C GLU A 201 -16.28 0.59 -3.82
N ALA A 202 -16.19 -0.66 -3.35
CA ALA A 202 -16.73 -1.06 -2.05
C ALA A 202 -16.05 -0.28 -0.91
N PHE A 203 -14.74 -0.04 -1.00
CA PHE A 203 -14.00 0.70 -0.01
C PHE A 203 -14.41 2.18 0.03
N GLY A 204 -14.53 2.82 -1.14
CA GLY A 204 -15.07 4.16 -1.27
C GLY A 204 -16.51 4.27 -0.74
N ASP A 205 -17.38 3.32 -1.08
CA ASP A 205 -18.75 3.28 -0.58
C ASP A 205 -18.81 3.16 0.96
N ALA A 206 -17.92 2.38 1.56
CA ALA A 206 -17.81 2.27 3.02
C ALA A 206 -17.36 3.60 3.66
N VAL A 207 -16.32 4.25 3.09
CA VAL A 207 -15.78 5.53 3.61
C VAL A 207 -16.82 6.64 3.48
N PHE A 208 -17.39 6.85 2.29
CA PHE A 208 -18.41 7.87 2.06
C PHE A 208 -19.71 7.58 2.83
N GLY A 209 -20.00 6.31 3.10
CA GLY A 209 -21.11 5.85 3.94
C GLY A 209 -20.92 6.09 5.44
N GLY A 210 -19.76 6.62 5.84
CA GLY A 210 -19.50 7.04 7.22
C GLY A 210 -18.53 6.14 8.01
N SER A 211 -18.04 5.04 7.43
CA SER A 211 -16.92 4.26 7.99
C SER A 211 -15.61 4.92 7.53
N VAL A 212 -15.28 6.08 8.12
CA VAL A 212 -14.10 6.84 7.71
C VAL A 212 -12.84 6.13 8.19
N ASN A 213 -11.89 5.93 7.28
CA ASN A 213 -10.62 5.28 7.57
C ASN A 213 -9.60 6.26 8.19
N VAL A 214 -8.64 5.71 8.91
CA VAL A 214 -7.49 6.47 9.42
C VAL A 214 -6.73 7.04 8.22
N ASP A 215 -6.27 8.29 8.34
CA ASP A 215 -5.58 9.07 7.30
C ASP A 215 -6.41 9.39 6.04
N GLY A 216 -7.73 9.16 6.06
CA GLY A 216 -8.61 9.47 4.93
C GLY A 216 -8.51 10.93 4.46
N THR A 217 -8.20 11.89 5.36
CA THR A 217 -7.99 13.29 5.01
C THR A 217 -6.70 13.55 4.24
N ILE A 218 -5.75 12.63 4.25
CA ILE A 218 -4.49 12.65 3.49
C ILE A 218 -4.68 11.93 2.16
N PHE A 219 -5.34 10.78 2.18
CA PHE A 219 -5.52 9.95 0.98
C PHE A 219 -6.48 10.57 -0.03
N GLU A 220 -7.52 11.27 0.43
CA GLU A 220 -8.53 11.83 -0.47
C GLU A 220 -7.96 12.89 -1.44
N PRO A 221 -7.10 13.86 -1.03
CA PRO A 221 -6.44 14.76 -1.95
C PRO A 221 -5.49 14.07 -2.94
N LEU A 222 -4.73 13.06 -2.50
CA LEU A 222 -3.90 12.27 -3.41
C LEU A 222 -4.74 11.59 -4.49
N LEU A 223 -5.84 10.95 -4.06
CA LEU A 223 -6.73 10.18 -4.92
C LEU A 223 -7.48 11.03 -5.94
N THR A 224 -8.15 12.09 -5.47
CA THR A 224 -8.93 12.97 -6.35
C THR A 224 -8.05 13.72 -7.33
N THR A 225 -6.83 14.13 -6.92
CA THR A 225 -5.85 14.75 -7.82
C THR A 225 -5.38 13.76 -8.87
N SER A 226 -4.98 12.55 -8.48
CA SER A 226 -4.60 11.49 -9.41
C SER A 226 -5.70 11.23 -10.46
N TYR A 227 -6.94 11.04 -10.00
CA TYR A 227 -8.05 10.75 -10.89
C TYR A 227 -8.51 11.95 -11.71
N GLN A 228 -8.36 13.19 -11.20
CA GLN A 228 -8.58 14.39 -11.99
C GLN A 228 -7.61 14.46 -13.18
N HIS A 229 -6.34 14.14 -12.98
CA HIS A 229 -5.37 14.05 -14.08
C HIS A 229 -5.72 12.93 -15.06
N ALA A 230 -6.11 11.74 -14.56
CA ALA A 230 -6.43 10.58 -15.39
C ALA A 230 -7.74 10.76 -16.21
N TYR A 231 -8.79 11.29 -15.59
CA TYR A 231 -10.14 11.27 -16.15
C TYR A 231 -10.70 12.66 -16.48
N GLN A 232 -10.13 13.73 -15.96
CA GLN A 232 -10.48 15.15 -16.21
C GLN A 232 -11.94 15.50 -15.89
N ASN A 233 -12.58 14.76 -14.99
CA ASN A 233 -14.00 14.94 -14.71
C ASN A 233 -14.39 14.75 -13.24
N ILE A 234 -13.41 14.64 -12.32
CA ILE A 234 -13.70 14.48 -10.89
C ILE A 234 -14.29 15.77 -10.32
N TYR A 235 -13.79 16.91 -10.79
CA TYR A 235 -14.30 18.26 -10.47
C TYR A 235 -14.00 19.22 -11.62
N THR A 236 -14.75 20.33 -11.66
CA THR A 236 -14.43 21.49 -12.51
C THR A 236 -13.57 22.49 -11.75
N ALA A 237 -13.84 22.64 -10.45
CA ALA A 237 -13.04 23.40 -9.51
C ALA A 237 -12.89 22.61 -8.20
N THR A 238 -11.79 22.82 -7.50
CA THR A 238 -11.54 22.11 -6.21
C THR A 238 -12.66 22.35 -5.19
N THR A 239 -13.35 23.47 -5.26
CA THR A 239 -14.53 23.78 -4.43
C THR A 239 -15.75 22.88 -4.71
N ASP A 240 -15.77 22.13 -5.80
CA ASP A 240 -16.85 21.16 -6.06
C ASP A 240 -16.74 19.98 -5.09
N VAL A 241 -15.51 19.57 -4.76
CA VAL A 241 -15.21 18.44 -3.87
C VAL A 241 -14.96 18.91 -2.45
N TYR A 242 -14.14 19.94 -2.26
CA TYR A 242 -13.59 20.33 -0.97
C TYR A 242 -14.31 21.54 -0.37
N SER A 243 -14.39 21.57 0.95
CA SER A 243 -14.91 22.73 1.66
C SER A 243 -14.07 23.98 1.38
N ALA A 244 -14.69 25.15 1.46
CA ALA A 244 -14.01 26.42 1.18
C ALA A 244 -12.75 26.64 2.05
N THR A 245 -12.67 26.01 3.20
CA THR A 245 -11.50 26.09 4.09
C THR A 245 -10.26 25.44 3.46
N TYR A 246 -10.42 24.36 2.70
CA TYR A 246 -9.31 23.54 2.23
C TYR A 246 -9.16 23.52 0.70
N ALA A 247 -10.15 23.99 -0.06
CA ALA A 247 -10.16 23.88 -1.52
C ALA A 247 -8.98 24.59 -2.21
N ALA A 248 -8.49 25.70 -1.67
CA ALA A 248 -7.46 26.50 -2.32
C ALA A 248 -6.10 25.79 -2.33
N GLY A 249 -5.65 25.34 -3.51
CA GLY A 249 -4.35 24.70 -3.72
C GLY A 249 -4.22 23.28 -3.17
N ILE A 250 -5.33 22.62 -2.87
CA ILE A 250 -5.33 21.25 -2.32
C ILE A 250 -4.86 20.22 -3.37
N ASP A 251 -5.12 20.47 -4.63
CA ASP A 251 -4.72 19.64 -5.77
C ASP A 251 -3.21 19.72 -6.12
N THR A 252 -2.49 20.60 -5.43
CA THR A 252 -1.02 20.72 -5.52
C THR A 252 -0.32 20.55 -4.17
N LEU A 253 -1.08 20.13 -3.15
CA LEU A 253 -0.56 20.06 -1.79
C LEU A 253 0.30 18.83 -1.54
N LEU A 254 -0.04 17.69 -2.17
CA LEU A 254 0.63 16.40 -1.97
C LEU A 254 0.99 15.74 -3.32
N PRO A 255 2.17 15.07 -3.39
CA PRO A 255 3.22 14.98 -2.36
C PRO A 255 3.93 16.32 -2.13
N SER A 256 4.51 16.51 -0.94
CA SER A 256 5.06 17.80 -0.51
C SER A 256 6.47 17.66 0.05
N ASN A 257 7.30 18.70 -0.13
CA ASN A 257 8.58 18.84 0.58
C ASN A 257 8.39 19.32 2.04
N THR A 258 7.16 19.65 2.43
CA THR A 258 6.80 19.99 3.80
C THR A 258 6.25 18.75 4.50
N PRO A 259 6.80 18.35 5.66
CA PRO A 259 6.31 17.18 6.38
C PRO A 259 4.80 17.25 6.64
N ILE A 260 4.11 16.13 6.50
CA ILE A 260 2.65 16.03 6.67
C ILE A 260 2.20 16.53 8.05
N THR A 261 2.96 16.26 9.10
CA THR A 261 2.70 16.77 10.45
C THR A 261 2.68 18.29 10.51
N THR A 262 3.55 18.96 9.74
CA THR A 262 3.59 20.42 9.63
C THR A 262 2.38 20.95 8.84
N LEU A 263 1.98 20.27 7.77
CA LEU A 263 0.78 20.65 7.00
C LEU A 263 -0.48 20.53 7.85
N LEU A 264 -0.61 19.46 8.62
CA LEU A 264 -1.71 19.25 9.57
C LEU A 264 -1.72 20.32 10.68
N ALA A 265 -0.55 20.60 11.29
CA ALA A 265 -0.42 21.63 12.31
C ALA A 265 -0.72 23.04 11.78
N ALA A 266 -0.43 23.30 10.50
CA ALA A 266 -0.77 24.57 9.81
C ALA A 266 -2.22 24.61 9.30
N ASN A 267 -3.06 23.62 9.62
CA ASN A 267 -4.44 23.47 9.14
C ASN A 267 -4.56 23.52 7.60
N LYS A 268 -3.59 22.96 6.88
CA LYS A 268 -3.69 22.77 5.43
C LYS A 268 -4.59 21.59 5.07
N LEU A 269 -4.73 20.66 5.99
CA LEU A 269 -5.65 19.53 5.99
C LEU A 269 -6.26 19.39 7.40
N PRO A 270 -7.50 18.90 7.53
CA PRO A 270 -8.03 18.58 8.85
C PRO A 270 -7.37 17.32 9.39
N GLN A 271 -7.21 17.25 10.73
CA GLN A 271 -6.56 16.09 11.38
C GLN A 271 -7.26 14.76 11.07
N THR A 272 -8.59 14.74 11.18
CA THR A 272 -9.40 13.53 11.00
C THR A 272 -10.75 13.79 10.32
N ALA A 273 -11.23 15.04 10.26
CA ALA A 273 -12.57 15.36 9.80
C ALA A 273 -12.71 15.34 8.28
N LEU A 274 -12.97 14.16 7.72
CA LEU A 274 -13.25 13.99 6.30
C LEU A 274 -14.62 14.63 5.95
N PHE A 275 -15.63 14.40 6.78
CA PHE A 275 -17.00 14.87 6.56
C PHE A 275 -17.50 15.80 7.65
N GLN A 276 -18.56 16.56 7.31
CA GLN A 276 -19.20 17.49 8.21
C GLN A 276 -19.89 16.76 9.38
N CYS A 277 -19.61 17.20 10.59
CA CYS A 277 -20.42 16.82 11.73
C CYS A 277 -21.65 17.73 11.86
N THR A 278 -22.83 17.14 11.84
CA THR A 278 -24.13 17.84 12.01
C THR A 278 -24.69 17.70 13.42
N ALA A 279 -23.99 17.00 14.33
CA ALA A 279 -24.44 16.83 15.72
C ALA A 279 -24.41 18.16 16.49
N VAL A 280 -25.39 18.34 17.40
CA VAL A 280 -25.49 19.55 18.23
C VAL A 280 -24.30 19.69 19.18
N ALA A 281 -23.75 18.56 19.66
CA ALA A 281 -22.56 18.53 20.50
C ALA A 281 -21.38 17.94 19.73
N PRO A 282 -20.32 18.72 19.44
CA PRO A 282 -19.16 18.24 18.69
C PRO A 282 -18.50 16.97 19.25
N ALA A 283 -18.54 16.78 20.55
CA ALA A 283 -18.00 15.59 21.23
C ALA A 283 -18.74 14.28 20.89
N THR A 284 -19.89 14.34 20.23
CA THR A 284 -20.66 13.16 19.80
C THR A 284 -20.46 12.81 18.33
N CYS A 285 -19.57 13.53 17.63
CA CYS A 285 -19.26 13.20 16.23
C CYS A 285 -18.51 11.87 16.14
N PRO A 286 -18.89 10.99 15.21
CA PRO A 286 -18.11 9.80 14.92
C PRO A 286 -16.69 10.17 14.44
N PHE A 287 -15.78 9.21 14.49
CA PHE A 287 -14.46 9.38 13.85
C PHE A 287 -14.63 9.75 12.37
N GLY A 288 -13.81 10.67 11.89
CA GLY A 288 -13.88 11.17 10.53
C GLY A 288 -14.91 12.26 10.28
N PHE A 289 -15.70 12.66 11.32
CA PHE A 289 -16.66 13.76 11.23
C PHE A 289 -16.27 14.91 12.17
N GLY A 290 -16.34 16.13 11.65
CA GLY A 290 -15.97 17.31 12.44
C GLY A 290 -16.26 18.62 11.73
N ASN A 291 -15.78 19.73 12.32
CA ASN A 291 -15.83 21.07 11.76
C ASN A 291 -14.56 21.83 12.19
N PRO A 292 -13.75 22.38 11.24
CA PRO A 292 -13.93 22.30 9.78
C PRO A 292 -13.68 20.87 9.24
N TYR A 293 -14.21 20.57 8.06
CA TYR A 293 -14.19 19.27 7.39
C TYR A 293 -13.63 19.39 5.97
N LEU A 294 -13.17 18.26 5.40
CA LEU A 294 -12.52 18.25 4.11
C LEU A 294 -13.52 18.26 2.94
N ILE A 295 -14.41 17.30 2.88
CA ILE A 295 -15.30 17.03 1.73
C ILE A 295 -16.65 17.74 1.90
N ASN A 296 -17.08 18.46 0.86
CA ASN A 296 -18.38 19.12 0.82
C ASN A 296 -19.53 18.14 1.01
N LEU A 297 -20.52 18.52 1.79
CA LEU A 297 -21.74 17.75 2.01
C LEU A 297 -22.49 17.44 0.70
N SER A 298 -22.52 18.40 -0.24
CA SER A 298 -23.12 18.19 -1.56
C SER A 298 -22.43 17.10 -2.36
N TYR A 299 -21.09 17.04 -2.31
CA TYR A 299 -20.30 16.00 -2.98
C TYR A 299 -20.54 14.63 -2.34
N GLN A 300 -20.45 14.55 -1.01
CA GLN A 300 -20.79 13.33 -0.27
C GLN A 300 -22.21 12.85 -0.59
N THR A 301 -23.19 13.74 -0.59
CA THR A 301 -24.58 13.42 -0.89
C THR A 301 -24.76 12.87 -2.31
N SER A 302 -24.11 13.50 -3.30
CA SER A 302 -24.11 13.01 -4.69
C SER A 302 -23.53 11.61 -4.82
N TYR A 303 -22.40 11.36 -4.12
CA TYR A 303 -21.77 10.03 -4.07
C TYR A 303 -22.73 8.98 -3.49
N LEU A 304 -23.33 9.29 -2.35
CA LEU A 304 -24.25 8.36 -1.65
C LEU A 304 -25.55 8.09 -2.44
N GLN A 305 -26.05 9.08 -3.18
CA GLN A 305 -27.21 8.89 -4.07
C GLN A 305 -26.90 7.92 -5.20
N ASP A 306 -25.70 8.02 -5.80
CA ASP A 306 -25.26 7.07 -6.82
C ASP A 306 -25.09 5.66 -6.24
N ALA A 307 -24.45 5.54 -5.07
CA ALA A 307 -24.26 4.28 -4.39
C ALA A 307 -25.59 3.60 -4.02
N ALA A 308 -26.58 4.38 -3.57
CA ALA A 308 -27.92 3.87 -3.26
C ALA A 308 -28.68 3.41 -4.51
N GLY A 309 -28.51 4.10 -5.63
CA GLY A 309 -29.13 3.75 -6.92
C GLY A 309 -28.47 2.56 -7.63
N ASN A 310 -27.22 2.28 -7.34
CA ASN A 310 -26.42 1.22 -7.96
C ASN A 310 -25.43 0.63 -6.94
N PRO A 311 -25.93 -0.15 -5.96
CA PRO A 311 -25.13 -0.61 -4.83
C PRO A 311 -24.04 -1.60 -5.23
N ASP A 312 -22.89 -1.51 -4.54
CA ASP A 312 -21.83 -2.51 -4.61
C ASP A 312 -22.28 -3.83 -3.97
N GLY A 313 -21.99 -4.94 -4.64
CA GLY A 313 -22.41 -6.27 -4.18
C GLY A 313 -21.70 -6.74 -2.89
N ALA A 314 -20.56 -6.18 -2.55
CA ALA A 314 -19.84 -6.53 -1.32
C ALA A 314 -20.48 -5.91 -0.07
N LEU A 315 -21.21 -4.79 -0.22
CA LEU A 315 -21.84 -4.06 0.88
C LEU A 315 -23.34 -4.31 0.99
N SER A 316 -23.92 -5.14 0.11
CA SER A 316 -25.33 -5.51 0.20
C SER A 316 -25.61 -6.35 1.46
N ASN A 317 -26.70 -6.03 2.17
CA ASN A 317 -27.13 -6.77 3.35
C ASN A 317 -28.57 -7.32 3.15
N PRO A 318 -28.79 -8.64 3.08
CA PRO A 318 -27.77 -9.70 3.16
C PRO A 318 -26.87 -9.71 1.93
N PRO A 319 -25.63 -10.24 2.05
CA PRO A 319 -24.76 -10.40 0.88
C PRO A 319 -25.48 -11.15 -0.22
N THR A 320 -25.42 -10.63 -1.44
CA THR A 320 -26.02 -11.34 -2.59
C THR A 320 -25.34 -12.71 -2.73
N ALA A 321 -26.14 -13.75 -2.92
CA ALA A 321 -25.61 -15.08 -3.20
C ALA A 321 -24.79 -15.02 -4.50
N GLY A 322 -23.49 -15.32 -4.40
CA GLY A 322 -22.55 -15.26 -5.53
C GLY A 322 -21.34 -14.36 -5.27
N ALA A 323 -20.56 -14.10 -6.31
CA ALA A 323 -19.39 -13.22 -6.22
C ALA A 323 -19.80 -11.78 -5.86
N PRO A 324 -19.12 -11.12 -4.91
CA PRO A 324 -19.35 -9.72 -4.61
C PRO A 324 -18.78 -8.86 -5.74
N LEU A 325 -19.60 -8.51 -6.70
CA LEU A 325 -19.23 -7.68 -7.86
C LEU A 325 -19.29 -6.20 -7.49
N ALA A 326 -18.42 -5.42 -8.11
CA ALA A 326 -18.53 -3.97 -8.13
C ALA A 326 -19.83 -3.53 -8.81
N ALA A 327 -20.36 -2.35 -8.47
CA ALA A 327 -21.53 -1.77 -9.14
C ALA A 327 -21.26 -1.59 -10.63
N ARG A 328 -22.26 -1.89 -11.47
CA ARG A 328 -22.01 -2.00 -12.92
C ARG A 328 -21.92 -0.67 -13.65
N THR A 329 -22.62 0.35 -13.16
CA THR A 329 -22.79 1.62 -13.89
C THR A 329 -22.77 2.82 -12.96
N PRO A 330 -21.70 3.04 -12.18
CA PRO A 330 -21.60 4.25 -11.36
C PRO A 330 -21.56 5.49 -12.26
N THR A 331 -22.28 6.52 -11.87
CA THR A 331 -22.41 7.77 -12.63
C THR A 331 -21.71 8.94 -11.94
N GLN A 332 -21.60 8.91 -10.61
CA GLN A 332 -20.83 9.91 -9.87
C GLN A 332 -19.34 9.76 -10.22
N PRO A 333 -18.67 10.86 -10.62
CA PRO A 333 -17.35 10.77 -11.24
C PRO A 333 -16.29 10.03 -10.42
N LEU A 334 -16.16 10.33 -9.11
CA LEU A 334 -15.20 9.66 -8.25
C LEU A 334 -15.53 8.18 -8.07
N ARG A 335 -16.80 7.86 -7.86
CA ARG A 335 -17.25 6.47 -7.73
C ARG A 335 -17.02 5.67 -9.02
N LYS A 336 -17.21 6.31 -10.18
CA LYS A 336 -16.86 5.73 -11.47
C LYS A 336 -15.35 5.49 -11.61
N ALA A 337 -14.53 6.42 -11.13
CA ALA A 337 -13.08 6.24 -11.12
C ALA A 337 -12.66 5.07 -10.20
N PHE A 338 -13.29 4.91 -9.03
CA PHE A 338 -13.09 3.73 -8.19
C PHE A 338 -13.46 2.44 -8.93
N TYR A 339 -14.63 2.40 -9.57
CA TYR A 339 -15.04 1.25 -10.38
C TYR A 339 -14.00 0.89 -11.44
N LEU A 340 -13.47 1.86 -12.20
CA LEU A 340 -12.50 1.62 -13.26
C LEU A 340 -11.16 1.06 -12.75
N ASN A 341 -10.81 1.32 -11.49
CA ASN A 341 -9.59 0.85 -10.85
C ASN A 341 -9.82 -0.34 -9.89
N ASP A 342 -11.05 -0.81 -9.73
CA ASP A 342 -11.38 -1.95 -8.87
C ASP A 342 -10.83 -3.25 -9.45
N MET A 343 -10.17 -4.06 -8.62
CA MET A 343 -9.53 -5.31 -9.07
C MET A 343 -10.52 -6.41 -9.42
N ARG A 344 -11.79 -6.30 -9.03
CA ARG A 344 -12.88 -7.23 -9.40
C ARG A 344 -13.31 -7.06 -10.85
N ASN A 345 -13.00 -5.92 -11.47
CA ASN A 345 -13.45 -5.63 -12.82
C ASN A 345 -12.65 -6.37 -13.90
N GLY A 346 -13.33 -6.64 -15.04
CA GLY A 346 -12.72 -7.29 -16.18
C GLY A 346 -12.61 -8.82 -16.07
N GLY A 347 -13.14 -9.43 -15.01
CA GLY A 347 -13.15 -10.89 -14.85
C GLY A 347 -11.75 -11.52 -14.71
N TRP A 348 -10.76 -10.72 -14.34
CA TRP A 348 -9.41 -11.22 -14.13
C TRP A 348 -9.31 -12.12 -12.90
N VAL A 349 -8.54 -13.20 -13.06
CA VAL A 349 -8.20 -14.14 -12.00
C VAL A 349 -6.70 -14.39 -12.07
N PRO A 350 -5.97 -14.38 -10.94
CA PRO A 350 -4.55 -14.71 -10.94
C PRO A 350 -4.30 -16.12 -11.50
N ASN A 351 -3.28 -16.24 -12.32
CA ASN A 351 -2.77 -17.53 -12.80
C ASN A 351 -1.48 -17.98 -12.11
N ALA A 352 -0.94 -17.13 -11.24
CA ALA A 352 0.20 -17.43 -10.38
C ALA A 352 -0.24 -17.52 -8.92
N PRO A 353 0.40 -18.38 -8.09
CA PRO A 353 0.12 -18.47 -6.66
C PRO A 353 0.15 -17.10 -6.00
N THR A 354 -0.91 -16.75 -5.28
CA THR A 354 -1.10 -15.43 -4.69
C THR A 354 -1.46 -15.56 -3.21
N LEU A 355 -0.73 -14.85 -2.34
CA LEU A 355 -1.01 -14.72 -0.93
C LEU A 355 -1.45 -13.28 -0.63
N MET A 356 -2.70 -13.07 -0.28
CA MET A 356 -3.20 -11.81 0.28
C MET A 356 -3.05 -11.84 1.80
N CYS A 357 -2.21 -10.95 2.36
CA CYS A 357 -2.01 -10.84 3.80
C CYS A 357 -2.52 -9.50 4.31
N GLY A 358 -3.09 -9.48 5.51
CA GLY A 358 -3.54 -8.27 6.20
C GLY A 358 -3.95 -8.55 7.63
N GLY A 359 -4.58 -7.59 8.28
CA GLY A 359 -5.11 -7.74 9.62
C GLY A 359 -6.59 -7.35 9.69
N ALA A 360 -7.43 -8.21 10.29
CA ALA A 360 -8.88 -7.99 10.36
C ALA A 360 -9.28 -6.72 11.14
N GLN A 361 -8.39 -6.18 11.96
CA GLN A 361 -8.63 -4.97 12.75
C GLN A 361 -8.04 -3.70 12.12
N ASP A 362 -7.58 -3.77 10.86
CA ASP A 362 -6.99 -2.64 10.15
C ASP A 362 -8.01 -1.50 9.95
N PRO A 363 -7.81 -0.32 10.57
CA PRO A 363 -8.72 0.81 10.46
C PRO A 363 -8.39 1.73 9.29
N THR A 364 -7.29 1.48 8.57
CA THR A 364 -6.84 2.26 7.42
C THR A 364 -7.30 1.61 6.13
N VAL A 365 -7.00 0.32 5.93
CA VAL A 365 -7.47 -0.48 4.79
C VAL A 365 -8.26 -1.68 5.30
N TYR A 366 -9.57 -1.56 5.31
CA TYR A 366 -10.47 -2.56 5.90
C TYR A 366 -10.29 -3.93 5.24
N PHE A 367 -9.76 -4.89 6.02
CA PHE A 367 -9.48 -6.25 5.56
C PHE A 367 -10.73 -6.93 4.98
N SER A 368 -11.86 -6.84 5.68
CA SER A 368 -13.11 -7.47 5.24
C SER A 368 -13.62 -6.90 3.92
N VAL A 369 -13.49 -5.58 3.72
CA VAL A 369 -13.97 -4.88 2.52
C VAL A 369 -13.02 -5.12 1.33
N ASN A 370 -11.73 -5.24 1.56
CA ASN A 370 -10.74 -5.40 0.49
C ASN A 370 -10.32 -6.86 0.32
N THR A 371 -9.49 -7.39 1.19
CA THR A 371 -9.00 -8.78 1.11
C THR A 371 -10.13 -9.80 1.17
N GLY A 372 -11.08 -9.60 2.09
CA GLY A 372 -12.25 -10.47 2.24
C GLY A 372 -13.14 -10.48 0.99
N THR A 373 -13.39 -9.30 0.41
CA THR A 373 -14.17 -9.16 -0.83
C THR A 373 -13.48 -9.84 -2.02
N MET A 374 -12.16 -9.65 -2.19
CA MET A 374 -11.42 -10.33 -3.25
C MET A 374 -11.40 -11.84 -3.07
N ALA A 375 -11.21 -12.32 -1.84
CA ALA A 375 -11.27 -13.75 -1.53
C ALA A 375 -12.65 -14.35 -1.87
N ALA A 376 -13.73 -13.66 -1.53
CA ALA A 376 -15.09 -14.07 -1.86
C ALA A 376 -15.36 -14.01 -3.39
N HIS A 377 -14.83 -12.96 -4.06
CA HIS A 377 -14.98 -12.79 -5.52
C HIS A 377 -14.36 -13.96 -6.29
N TRP A 378 -13.16 -14.39 -5.92
CA TRP A 378 -12.51 -15.54 -6.54
C TRP A 378 -12.96 -16.89 -5.99
N GLY A 379 -13.45 -16.93 -4.73
CA GLY A 379 -13.83 -18.16 -4.03
C GLY A 379 -15.03 -18.91 -4.63
N VAL A 380 -15.82 -18.25 -5.48
CA VAL A 380 -16.92 -18.88 -6.23
C VAL A 380 -16.46 -19.58 -7.50
N LEU A 381 -15.19 -19.42 -7.89
CA LEU A 381 -14.61 -19.99 -9.10
C LEU A 381 -13.93 -21.33 -8.80
N PRO A 382 -13.94 -22.29 -9.74
CA PRO A 382 -13.28 -23.59 -9.57
C PRO A 382 -11.75 -23.46 -9.77
N LEU A 383 -11.08 -22.75 -8.86
CA LEU A 383 -9.65 -22.50 -8.93
C LEU A 383 -8.85 -23.67 -8.37
N PRO A 384 -7.60 -23.89 -8.86
CA PRO A 384 -6.71 -24.88 -8.28
C PRO A 384 -6.45 -24.60 -6.80
N PRO A 385 -6.39 -25.64 -5.94
CA PRO A 385 -6.02 -25.46 -4.54
C PRO A 385 -4.66 -24.76 -4.40
N GLY A 386 -4.56 -23.81 -3.47
CA GLY A 386 -3.33 -23.06 -3.20
C GLY A 386 -3.00 -21.95 -4.21
N LEU A 387 -3.83 -21.75 -5.24
CA LEU A 387 -3.64 -20.62 -6.15
C LEU A 387 -3.92 -19.28 -5.45
N ILE A 388 -5.00 -19.20 -4.69
CA ILE A 388 -5.35 -18.03 -3.88
C ILE A 388 -5.26 -18.42 -2.41
N ASN A 389 -4.45 -17.69 -1.67
CA ASN A 389 -4.25 -17.86 -0.24
C ASN A 389 -4.57 -16.53 0.47
N VAL A 390 -5.15 -16.63 1.66
CA VAL A 390 -5.50 -15.47 2.49
C VAL A 390 -4.92 -15.68 3.87
N LEU A 391 -4.26 -14.65 4.40
CA LEU A 391 -3.74 -14.64 5.75
C LEU A 391 -4.26 -13.42 6.50
N ASP A 392 -5.05 -13.68 7.54
CA ASP A 392 -5.41 -12.70 8.56
C ASP A 392 -4.47 -12.86 9.76
N LEU A 393 -3.68 -11.83 10.06
CA LEU A 393 -2.77 -11.85 11.21
C LEU A 393 -3.50 -11.88 12.57
N ASN A 394 -4.77 -11.45 12.62
CA ASN A 394 -5.61 -11.54 13.82
C ASN A 394 -6.27 -12.92 13.98
N GLY A 395 -6.23 -13.75 12.95
CA GLY A 395 -6.76 -15.09 13.00
C GLY A 395 -6.05 -15.96 14.04
N ALA A 396 -6.72 -17.02 14.50
CA ALA A 396 -6.07 -17.98 15.39
C ALA A 396 -4.82 -18.57 14.72
N PRO A 397 -3.66 -18.61 15.41
CA PRO A 397 -2.43 -19.13 14.84
C PRO A 397 -2.60 -20.55 14.31
N ALA A 398 -2.41 -20.75 13.00
CA ALA A 398 -2.65 -22.03 12.34
C ALA A 398 -1.73 -22.24 11.13
N GLY A 399 -1.49 -23.51 10.78
CA GLY A 399 -0.74 -23.91 9.59
C GLY A 399 0.67 -23.36 9.53
N SER A 400 1.15 -23.11 8.30
CA SER A 400 2.52 -22.64 8.03
C SER A 400 2.81 -21.21 8.54
N PHE A 401 1.77 -20.41 8.82
CA PHE A 401 1.89 -19.04 9.30
C PHE A 401 1.63 -18.87 10.80
N ALA A 402 1.40 -19.95 11.55
CA ALA A 402 1.09 -19.89 12.97
C ALA A 402 2.09 -19.07 13.81
N LEU A 403 3.39 -19.19 13.50
CA LEU A 403 4.44 -18.42 14.19
C LEU A 403 4.35 -16.92 13.87
N VAL A 404 4.05 -16.54 12.63
CA VAL A 404 3.92 -15.15 12.22
C VAL A 404 2.70 -14.52 12.87
N GLN A 405 1.56 -15.21 12.87
CA GLN A 405 0.34 -14.76 13.54
C GLN A 405 0.55 -14.59 15.05
N GLY A 406 1.17 -15.58 15.71
CA GLY A 406 1.47 -15.50 17.14
C GLY A 406 2.42 -14.35 17.48
N ALA A 407 3.46 -14.13 16.67
CA ALA A 407 4.41 -13.04 16.86
C ALA A 407 3.73 -11.65 16.66
N PHE A 408 2.84 -11.50 15.67
CA PHE A 408 2.06 -10.29 15.47
C PHE A 408 1.17 -9.99 16.69
N GLN A 409 0.38 -10.97 17.14
CA GLN A 409 -0.52 -10.82 18.27
C GLN A 409 0.24 -10.49 19.56
N GLN A 410 1.40 -11.11 19.76
CA GLN A 410 2.28 -10.77 20.88
C GLN A 410 2.82 -9.34 20.78
N SER A 411 3.22 -8.91 19.58
CA SER A 411 3.67 -7.52 19.33
C SER A 411 2.57 -6.52 19.66
N GLN A 412 1.32 -6.77 19.25
CA GLN A 412 0.18 -5.90 19.57
C GLN A 412 -0.06 -5.82 21.10
N ALA A 413 0.01 -6.95 21.80
CA ALA A 413 -0.15 -6.97 23.26
C ALA A 413 0.98 -6.22 23.97
N GLN A 414 2.23 -6.32 23.49
CA GLN A 414 3.38 -5.57 24.01
C GLN A 414 3.23 -4.07 23.78
N GLN A 415 2.75 -3.66 22.61
CA GLN A 415 2.52 -2.27 22.27
C GLN A 415 1.41 -1.66 23.15
N LEU A 416 0.33 -2.40 23.41
CA LEU A 416 -0.72 -1.99 24.34
C LEU A 416 -0.15 -1.77 25.75
N ALA A 417 0.58 -2.75 26.27
CA ALA A 417 1.20 -2.66 27.59
C ALA A 417 2.21 -1.49 27.69
N TYR A 418 2.94 -1.21 26.59
CA TYR A 418 3.83 -0.05 26.52
C TYR A 418 3.06 1.26 26.63
N TYR A 419 1.97 1.46 25.87
CA TYR A 419 1.17 2.68 25.93
C TYR A 419 0.50 2.85 27.29
N GLU A 420 0.01 1.78 27.91
CA GLU A 420 -0.57 1.81 29.24
C GLU A 420 0.45 2.19 30.32
N SER A 421 1.71 1.70 30.20
CA SER A 421 2.78 1.98 31.17
C SER A 421 3.46 3.33 30.95
N ALA A 422 3.72 3.73 29.71
CA ALA A 422 4.45 4.95 29.36
C ALA A 422 3.71 6.22 29.81
N ALA A 423 2.40 6.15 29.90
CA ALA A 423 1.56 7.25 30.39
C ALA A 423 1.50 7.38 31.92
N GLY A 424 2.30 6.61 32.66
CA GLY A 424 2.30 6.63 34.13
C GLY A 424 0.92 6.34 34.75
N GLY A 425 0.11 5.53 34.07
CA GLY A 425 -1.28 5.25 34.42
C GLY A 425 -2.26 6.41 34.12
N SER A 426 -1.83 7.44 33.37
CA SER A 426 -2.67 8.59 33.00
C SER A 426 -3.48 8.39 31.74
N LEU A 427 -3.10 7.44 30.87
CA LEU A 427 -3.90 7.06 29.71
C LEU A 427 -5.04 6.13 30.15
N SER A 428 -6.26 6.48 29.73
CA SER A 428 -7.36 5.53 29.87
C SER A 428 -7.14 4.33 28.93
N PRO A 429 -7.67 3.13 29.26
CA PRO A 429 -7.61 1.99 28.34
C PRO A 429 -8.13 2.31 26.94
N LEU A 430 -9.15 3.16 26.84
CA LEU A 430 -9.70 3.62 25.55
C LEU A 430 -8.66 4.44 24.76
N ALA A 431 -7.94 5.36 25.42
CA ALA A 431 -6.91 6.16 24.76
C ALA A 431 -5.74 5.30 24.26
N ALA A 432 -5.33 4.28 25.04
CA ALA A 432 -4.31 3.32 24.62
C ALA A 432 -4.76 2.50 23.38
N GLN A 433 -6.02 2.05 23.35
CA GLN A 433 -6.60 1.37 22.19
C GLN A 433 -6.66 2.27 20.96
N MET A 434 -6.96 3.56 21.13
CA MET A 434 -6.96 4.52 20.00
C MET A 434 -5.54 4.70 19.41
N LEU A 435 -4.50 4.75 20.24
CA LEU A 435 -3.12 4.82 19.79
C LEU A 435 -2.70 3.56 19.01
N ILE A 436 -3.14 2.39 19.47
CA ILE A 436 -2.92 1.14 18.73
C ILE A 436 -3.63 1.21 17.37
N ALA A 437 -4.88 1.63 17.32
CA ALA A 437 -5.62 1.74 16.08
C ALA A 437 -4.93 2.68 15.08
N GLN A 438 -4.41 3.81 15.52
CA GLN A 438 -3.67 4.75 14.68
C GLN A 438 -2.39 4.17 14.06
N ASN A 439 -1.70 3.27 14.78
CA ASN A 439 -0.45 2.65 14.33
C ASN A 439 -0.66 1.22 13.81
N TYR A 440 -1.91 0.74 13.80
CA TYR A 440 -2.20 -0.66 13.49
C TYR A 440 -1.77 -1.03 12.07
N HIS A 441 -2.15 -0.23 11.09
CA HIS A 441 -1.85 -0.48 9.69
C HIS A 441 -0.33 -0.66 9.48
N GLU A 442 0.49 0.25 9.97
CA GLU A 442 1.94 0.15 9.86
C GLU A 442 2.51 -1.07 10.58
N SER A 443 1.92 -1.47 11.71
CA SER A 443 2.37 -2.63 12.48
C SER A 443 2.14 -3.97 11.78
N VAL A 444 1.21 -4.05 10.84
CA VAL A 444 0.92 -5.24 10.01
C VAL A 444 2.03 -5.49 8.99
N ALA A 445 2.64 -4.44 8.45
CA ALA A 445 3.59 -4.53 7.33
C ALA A 445 4.75 -5.50 7.55
N PRO A 446 5.52 -5.47 8.66
CA PRO A 446 6.67 -6.37 8.84
C PRO A 446 6.26 -7.84 8.91
N PHE A 447 5.11 -8.14 9.51
CA PHE A 447 4.64 -9.52 9.68
C PHE A 447 4.05 -10.09 8.38
N CYS A 448 3.28 -9.30 7.64
CA CYS A 448 2.83 -9.71 6.31
C CYS A 448 4.03 -9.90 5.36
N THR A 449 5.03 -9.01 5.41
CA THR A 449 6.26 -9.14 4.61
C THR A 449 7.01 -10.42 4.93
N LEU A 450 7.10 -10.80 6.21
CA LEU A 450 7.69 -12.06 6.62
C LEU A 450 6.88 -13.28 6.12
N ALA A 451 5.55 -13.22 6.22
CA ALA A 451 4.67 -14.28 5.71
C ALA A 451 4.83 -14.45 4.20
N VAL A 452 4.88 -13.35 3.45
CA VAL A 452 5.10 -13.36 2.00
C VAL A 452 6.48 -13.95 1.65
N ARG A 453 7.53 -13.61 2.40
CA ARG A 453 8.86 -14.23 2.20
C ARG A 453 8.81 -15.75 2.39
N TYR A 454 8.13 -16.24 3.43
CA TYR A 454 7.96 -17.69 3.64
C TYR A 454 7.11 -18.34 2.53
N PHE A 455 6.10 -17.63 2.04
CA PHE A 455 5.30 -18.09 0.91
C PHE A 455 6.14 -18.22 -0.35
N PHE A 456 6.94 -17.21 -0.70
CA PHE A 456 7.81 -17.20 -1.89
C PHE A 456 8.90 -18.27 -1.85
N ALA A 457 9.34 -18.68 -0.66
CA ALA A 457 10.34 -19.75 -0.51
C ALA A 457 9.87 -21.13 -1.03
N ASN A 458 8.58 -21.30 -1.34
CA ASN A 458 8.03 -22.54 -1.88
C ASN A 458 8.15 -22.65 -3.42
N PHE A 459 8.63 -21.62 -4.10
CA PHE A 459 8.70 -21.55 -5.56
C PHE A 459 10.16 -21.29 -6.02
#